data_7f3fb90e747c8426bd82a1b3aa500718
#
_entry.id   7f3fb90e747c8426bd82a1b3aa500718
#
_cell.length_a   1.000
_cell.length_b   1.000
_cell.length_c   1.000
_cell.angle_alpha   90.00
_cell.angle_beta   90.00
_cell.angle_gamma   90.00
#
_symmetry.space_group_name_H-M   'P 1'
#
loop_
_entity.id
_entity.type
_entity.pdbx_description
1 polymer ?
#
loop_
_entity_poly.entity_id
_entity_poly.type
_entity_poly.pdbx_seq_one_letter_code
_entity_poly.pdbx_strand_id
1 'polypeptide(L)'
;MKFSEMPYKRPDMSALKEQFAALTERLQNAPDYAAARAAFLEEQVLNKHVDTLFTLASVRHTIDTRDKFYDEEMEFANSAMPQIQQWQDSWTAAMLASPYRKNFAEEYGDLMFVNAEIERKAFSPDIMEELQQENELTQQYGKLLASAQIPFEGGVYTLSQLSPFKNDPDDARRLAAWKAEGQWYKDNQKQLDDIYDKLTHLRDKMGKKLGYEGYTTLGYYRMGRNCYTKADVEKFRAAVVKYLVPLADSIYREQAKRLGKQYPMSFADNALMFRSGNPAPCGDADAILAQGKKFYEELSPETGVFFNTMLDNELLDVLSTPGKAAGGYCTSLWDYQVPFIFANFNGTQHDVEVVTHEAGHAFAAYTNRDRVPYSTVWPSMEGCEVHSMSMEFFAWPWAEGFFGKDTRKFLYSHLAGALTFIPYGTMVDHFQHIVYEKPDLTPAERHAAWKELLGIYMPWMKLDGEIQFYSEGEGWQRQKHIYESPFYYIDYCLAQTVSLQFWAMLQKDRANAWEHYMAYTRQGGSRVFTELLKNAGLDSPFEESCLRGVCETAKQWLDSYDLTGIE
;
A
#
# COMPACT_ATOMS: atom_id res chain seq x y z
N MET A 1 -5.70 -27.52 3.11
CA MET A 1 -6.40 -27.69 1.82
C MET A 1 -5.70 -26.82 0.82
N LYS A 2 -5.35 -27.33 -0.34
CA LYS A 2 -4.68 -26.57 -1.39
C LYS A 2 -5.64 -25.55 -2.00
N PHE A 3 -5.11 -24.40 -2.43
CA PHE A 3 -5.91 -23.35 -3.08
C PHE A 3 -6.68 -23.88 -4.31
N SER A 4 -6.03 -24.73 -5.10
CA SER A 4 -6.65 -25.40 -6.26
C SER A 4 -7.86 -26.28 -5.92
N GLU A 5 -7.92 -26.79 -4.69
CA GLU A 5 -8.99 -27.68 -4.20
C GLU A 5 -10.13 -26.93 -3.51
N MET A 6 -9.99 -25.64 -3.23
CA MET A 6 -11.01 -24.85 -2.53
C MET A 6 -12.25 -24.70 -3.41
N PRO A 7 -13.44 -25.19 -2.98
CA PRO A 7 -14.64 -25.10 -3.80
C PRO A 7 -15.13 -23.66 -3.90
N TYR A 8 -15.54 -23.28 -5.10
CA TYR A 8 -16.26 -22.03 -5.35
C TYR A 8 -17.70 -22.33 -5.77
N LYS A 9 -18.62 -21.55 -5.23
CA LYS A 9 -20.01 -21.55 -5.64
C LYS A 9 -20.53 -20.11 -5.59
N ARG A 10 -21.19 -19.67 -6.66
CA ARG A 10 -21.83 -18.36 -6.69
C ARG A 10 -22.81 -18.21 -5.52
N PRO A 11 -22.71 -17.12 -4.73
CA PRO A 11 -23.65 -16.86 -3.64
C PRO A 11 -25.10 -16.76 -4.10
N ASP A 12 -26.01 -17.30 -3.32
CA ASP A 12 -27.45 -17.10 -3.51
C ASP A 12 -27.89 -15.79 -2.83
N MET A 13 -28.08 -14.76 -3.63
CA MET A 13 -28.39 -13.40 -3.14
C MET A 13 -29.72 -13.33 -2.39
N SER A 14 -30.71 -14.17 -2.74
CA SER A 14 -31.98 -14.22 -2.02
C SER A 14 -31.82 -14.80 -0.63
N ALA A 15 -31.09 -15.92 -0.52
CA ALA A 15 -30.81 -16.57 0.75
C ALA A 15 -29.93 -15.66 1.64
N LEU A 16 -28.92 -14.98 1.09
CA LEU A 16 -28.09 -14.03 1.84
C LEU A 16 -28.92 -12.86 2.41
N LYS A 17 -29.80 -12.28 1.60
CA LYS A 17 -30.68 -11.21 2.05
C LYS A 17 -31.53 -11.63 3.24
N GLU A 18 -32.13 -12.82 3.18
CA GLU A 18 -32.94 -13.37 4.26
C GLU A 18 -32.11 -13.62 5.54
N GLN A 19 -30.89 -14.13 5.39
CA GLN A 19 -29.99 -14.37 6.51
C GLN A 19 -29.55 -13.07 7.20
N PHE A 20 -29.11 -12.06 6.44
CA PHE A 20 -28.75 -10.74 7.00
C PHE A 20 -29.94 -10.09 7.70
N ALA A 21 -31.13 -10.13 7.08
CA ALA A 21 -32.35 -9.57 7.66
C ALA A 21 -32.72 -10.27 8.98
N ALA A 22 -32.70 -11.60 9.01
CA ALA A 22 -33.01 -12.39 10.20
C ALA A 22 -32.01 -12.14 11.34
N LEU A 23 -30.71 -12.05 11.03
CA LEU A 23 -29.67 -11.74 12.03
C LEU A 23 -29.84 -10.32 12.59
N THR A 24 -30.13 -9.35 11.72
CA THR A 24 -30.39 -7.95 12.12
C THR A 24 -31.62 -7.85 13.04
N GLU A 25 -32.69 -8.54 12.70
CA GLU A 25 -33.91 -8.60 13.53
C GLU A 25 -33.65 -9.26 14.90
N ARG A 26 -32.87 -10.38 14.91
CA ARG A 26 -32.48 -11.06 16.17
C ARG A 26 -31.64 -10.17 17.07
N LEU A 27 -30.70 -9.38 16.49
CA LEU A 27 -29.90 -8.42 17.25
C LEU A 27 -30.77 -7.30 17.84
N GLN A 28 -31.68 -6.72 17.05
CA GLN A 28 -32.57 -5.63 17.47
C GLN A 28 -33.54 -6.06 18.57
N ASN A 29 -34.03 -7.31 18.51
CA ASN A 29 -35.00 -7.85 19.45
C ASN A 29 -34.37 -8.75 20.52
N ALA A 30 -33.06 -8.74 20.68
CA ALA A 30 -32.36 -9.59 21.64
C ALA A 30 -32.82 -9.27 23.07
N PRO A 31 -33.29 -10.26 23.86
CA PRO A 31 -33.78 -10.05 25.22
C PRO A 31 -32.65 -9.80 26.22
N ASP A 32 -31.45 -10.22 25.91
CA ASP A 32 -30.25 -10.09 26.73
C ASP A 32 -28.98 -10.07 25.88
N TYR A 33 -27.82 -9.80 26.52
CA TYR A 33 -26.53 -9.77 25.83
C TYR A 33 -26.14 -11.12 25.23
N ALA A 34 -26.48 -12.24 25.85
CA ALA A 34 -26.13 -13.55 25.35
C ALA A 34 -26.80 -13.84 23.98
N ALA A 35 -28.09 -13.44 23.85
CA ALA A 35 -28.82 -13.53 22.59
C ALA A 35 -28.26 -12.57 21.52
N ALA A 36 -27.94 -11.34 21.88
CA ALA A 36 -27.30 -10.38 20.98
C ALA A 36 -25.93 -10.86 20.50
N ARG A 37 -25.10 -11.38 21.42
CA ARG A 37 -23.79 -11.98 21.14
C ARG A 37 -23.87 -13.18 20.19
N ALA A 38 -24.88 -14.05 20.39
CA ALA A 38 -25.09 -15.18 19.48
C ALA A 38 -25.37 -14.71 18.05
N ALA A 39 -26.26 -13.73 17.86
CA ALA A 39 -26.53 -13.14 16.55
C ALA A 39 -25.27 -12.52 15.93
N PHE A 40 -24.47 -11.81 16.73
CA PHE A 40 -23.19 -11.21 16.29
C PHE A 40 -22.19 -12.28 15.80
N LEU A 41 -22.00 -13.36 16.55
CA LEU A 41 -21.08 -14.43 16.15
C LEU A 41 -21.52 -15.15 14.86
N GLU A 42 -22.83 -15.35 14.69
CA GLU A 42 -23.37 -15.93 13.46
C GLU A 42 -23.20 -15.00 12.25
N GLU A 43 -23.37 -13.68 12.45
CA GLU A 43 -23.10 -12.68 11.41
C GLU A 43 -21.61 -12.67 11.01
N GLN A 44 -20.69 -12.78 11.96
CA GLN A 44 -19.25 -12.90 11.65
C GLN A 44 -18.95 -14.12 10.78
N VAL A 45 -19.61 -15.25 11.02
CA VAL A 45 -19.46 -16.46 10.19
C VAL A 45 -20.03 -16.24 8.79
N LEU A 46 -21.21 -15.59 8.69
CA LEU A 46 -21.83 -15.29 7.40
C LEU A 46 -20.93 -14.37 6.55
N ASN A 47 -20.44 -13.28 7.13
CA ASN A 47 -19.55 -12.36 6.41
C ASN A 47 -18.24 -13.03 5.98
N LYS A 48 -17.58 -13.79 6.84
CA LYS A 48 -16.39 -14.57 6.46
C LYS A 48 -16.64 -15.45 5.24
N HIS A 49 -17.78 -16.12 5.22
CA HIS A 49 -18.14 -16.99 4.11
C HIS A 49 -18.37 -16.20 2.81
N VAL A 50 -19.14 -15.12 2.88
CA VAL A 50 -19.39 -14.24 1.74
C VAL A 50 -18.08 -13.68 1.18
N ASP A 51 -17.25 -13.11 2.04
CA ASP A 51 -15.95 -12.55 1.64
C ASP A 51 -15.03 -13.62 1.03
N THR A 52 -15.02 -14.85 1.58
CA THR A 52 -14.23 -15.95 1.01
C THR A 52 -14.66 -16.29 -0.41
N LEU A 53 -15.96 -16.36 -0.68
CA LEU A 53 -16.46 -16.68 -2.02
C LEU A 53 -16.06 -15.60 -3.04
N PHE A 54 -16.24 -14.32 -2.72
CA PHE A 54 -15.84 -13.24 -3.61
C PHE A 54 -14.33 -13.15 -3.78
N THR A 55 -13.56 -13.39 -2.71
CA THR A 55 -12.09 -13.44 -2.78
C THR A 55 -11.61 -14.58 -3.67
N LEU A 56 -12.18 -15.79 -3.56
CA LEU A 56 -11.84 -16.92 -4.43
C LEU A 56 -12.10 -16.60 -5.92
N ALA A 57 -13.24 -15.99 -6.23
CA ALA A 57 -13.55 -15.59 -7.60
C ALA A 57 -12.55 -14.54 -8.11
N SER A 58 -12.28 -13.52 -7.30
CA SER A 58 -11.36 -12.43 -7.64
C SER A 58 -9.92 -12.93 -7.85
N VAL A 59 -9.40 -13.74 -6.94
CA VAL A 59 -8.04 -14.31 -7.04
C VAL A 59 -7.91 -15.16 -8.31
N ARG A 60 -8.88 -16.04 -8.58
CA ARG A 60 -8.84 -16.90 -9.76
C ARG A 60 -8.98 -16.12 -11.06
N HIS A 61 -9.80 -15.08 -11.07
CA HIS A 61 -9.88 -14.16 -12.20
C HIS A 61 -8.56 -13.41 -12.42
N THR A 62 -7.91 -12.93 -11.37
CA THR A 62 -6.62 -12.22 -11.51
C THR A 62 -5.49 -13.16 -11.97
N ILE A 63 -5.53 -14.45 -11.61
CA ILE A 63 -4.56 -15.47 -12.10
C ILE A 63 -4.72 -15.69 -13.62
N ASP A 64 -5.93 -15.73 -14.14
CA ASP A 64 -6.18 -15.77 -15.61
C ASP A 64 -7.44 -14.95 -15.97
N THR A 65 -7.23 -13.71 -16.39
CA THR A 65 -8.30 -12.79 -16.80
C THR A 65 -9.02 -13.21 -18.10
N ARG A 66 -8.57 -14.29 -18.76
CA ARG A 66 -9.19 -14.86 -19.97
C ARG A 66 -10.18 -15.98 -19.63
N ASP A 67 -10.21 -16.42 -18.37
CA ASP A 67 -11.17 -17.43 -17.92
C ASP A 67 -12.58 -16.83 -17.89
N LYS A 68 -13.39 -17.24 -18.85
CA LYS A 68 -14.76 -16.71 -19.03
C LYS A 68 -15.66 -16.95 -17.82
N PHE A 69 -15.46 -18.06 -17.10
CA PHE A 69 -16.27 -18.35 -15.93
C PHE A 69 -16.00 -17.32 -14.83
N TYR A 70 -14.72 -17.05 -14.52
CA TYR A 70 -14.40 -16.07 -13.48
C TYR A 70 -14.59 -14.62 -13.94
N ASP A 71 -14.53 -14.34 -15.23
CA ASP A 71 -14.92 -13.03 -15.78
C ASP A 71 -16.43 -12.75 -15.55
N GLU A 72 -17.29 -13.73 -15.85
CA GLU A 72 -18.73 -13.67 -15.53
C GLU A 72 -19.01 -13.59 -14.02
N GLU A 73 -18.20 -14.25 -13.17
CA GLU A 73 -18.32 -14.15 -11.71
C GLU A 73 -17.90 -12.77 -11.19
N MET A 74 -16.95 -12.09 -11.82
CA MET A 74 -16.59 -10.71 -11.49
C MET A 74 -17.69 -9.71 -11.92
N GLU A 75 -18.33 -9.92 -13.06
CA GLU A 75 -19.52 -9.12 -13.46
C GLU A 75 -20.67 -9.30 -12.45
N PHE A 76 -20.90 -10.55 -12.02
CA PHE A 76 -21.86 -10.83 -10.96
C PHE A 76 -21.47 -10.13 -9.65
N ALA A 77 -20.22 -10.23 -9.22
CA ALA A 77 -19.71 -9.59 -8.00
C ALA A 77 -19.94 -8.07 -8.03
N ASN A 78 -19.64 -7.41 -9.15
CA ASN A 78 -19.83 -5.97 -9.33
C ASN A 78 -21.31 -5.55 -9.12
N SER A 79 -22.25 -6.41 -9.45
CA SER A 79 -23.68 -6.16 -9.27
C SER A 79 -24.20 -6.56 -7.88
N ALA A 80 -23.57 -7.55 -7.25
CA ALA A 80 -23.97 -8.12 -5.96
C ALA A 80 -23.43 -7.32 -4.76
N MET A 81 -22.16 -6.88 -4.83
CA MET A 81 -21.48 -6.20 -3.72
C MET A 81 -22.24 -4.96 -3.19
N PRO A 82 -22.81 -4.07 -4.00
CA PRO A 82 -23.60 -2.94 -3.49
C PRO A 82 -24.84 -3.37 -2.69
N GLN A 83 -25.46 -4.51 -3.04
CA GLN A 83 -26.61 -5.04 -2.31
C GLN A 83 -26.19 -5.61 -0.95
N ILE A 84 -25.09 -6.35 -0.92
CA ILE A 84 -24.51 -6.89 0.32
C ILE A 84 -24.12 -5.75 1.25
N GLN A 85 -23.46 -4.71 0.73
CA GLN A 85 -23.11 -3.52 1.49
C GLN A 85 -24.34 -2.88 2.15
N GLN A 86 -25.45 -2.79 1.45
CA GLN A 86 -26.70 -2.26 2.04
C GLN A 86 -27.20 -3.10 3.22
N TRP A 87 -27.06 -4.44 3.17
CA TRP A 87 -27.45 -5.31 4.28
C TRP A 87 -26.48 -5.19 5.46
N GLN A 88 -25.19 -5.13 5.17
CA GLN A 88 -24.14 -4.86 6.18
C GLN A 88 -24.32 -3.49 6.84
N ASP A 89 -24.69 -2.45 6.10
CA ASP A 89 -25.01 -1.12 6.64
C ASP A 89 -26.21 -1.17 7.60
N SER A 90 -27.23 -1.98 7.27
CA SER A 90 -28.40 -2.18 8.13
C SER A 90 -28.02 -2.90 9.43
N TRP A 91 -27.15 -3.90 9.35
CA TRP A 91 -26.57 -4.58 10.52
C TRP A 91 -25.73 -3.62 11.38
N THR A 92 -24.84 -2.86 10.77
CA THR A 92 -24.00 -1.85 11.44
C THR A 92 -24.83 -0.81 12.17
N ALA A 93 -25.92 -0.34 11.54
CA ALA A 93 -26.85 0.57 12.19
C ALA A 93 -27.51 -0.05 13.44
N ALA A 94 -27.89 -1.33 13.34
CA ALA A 94 -28.47 -2.08 14.47
C ALA A 94 -27.44 -2.28 15.61
N MET A 95 -26.18 -2.59 15.27
CA MET A 95 -25.09 -2.71 16.24
C MET A 95 -24.85 -1.40 16.99
N LEU A 96 -24.79 -0.26 16.27
CA LEU A 96 -24.57 1.07 16.85
C LEU A 96 -25.74 1.48 17.78
N ALA A 97 -26.97 1.08 17.48
CA ALA A 97 -28.17 1.36 18.25
C ALA A 97 -28.43 0.32 19.37
N SER A 98 -27.63 -0.74 19.45
CA SER A 98 -27.86 -1.83 20.40
C SER A 98 -27.76 -1.37 21.85
N PRO A 99 -28.70 -1.74 22.74
CA PRO A 99 -28.60 -1.50 24.16
C PRO A 99 -27.40 -2.22 24.81
N TYR A 100 -26.84 -3.21 24.11
CA TYR A 100 -25.69 -4.01 24.55
C TYR A 100 -24.35 -3.51 24.00
N ARG A 101 -24.32 -2.33 23.35
CA ARG A 101 -23.08 -1.73 22.79
C ARG A 101 -21.94 -1.73 23.81
N LYS A 102 -22.22 -1.37 25.07
CA LYS A 102 -21.22 -1.35 26.13
C LYS A 102 -20.64 -2.75 26.39
N ASN A 103 -21.48 -3.78 26.44
CA ASN A 103 -21.03 -5.16 26.63
C ASN A 103 -20.15 -5.65 25.47
N PHE A 104 -20.52 -5.35 24.23
CA PHE A 104 -19.69 -5.63 23.06
C PHE A 104 -18.34 -4.90 23.14
N ALA A 105 -18.33 -3.63 23.52
CA ALA A 105 -17.10 -2.85 23.68
C ALA A 105 -16.19 -3.41 24.80
N GLU A 106 -16.76 -3.90 25.90
CA GLU A 106 -16.01 -4.55 26.98
C GLU A 106 -15.41 -5.89 26.54
N GLU A 107 -16.12 -6.70 25.72
CA GLU A 107 -15.65 -8.00 25.27
C GLU A 107 -14.72 -7.95 24.05
N TYR A 108 -15.03 -7.11 23.04
CA TYR A 108 -14.34 -7.08 21.74
C TYR A 108 -13.55 -5.79 21.47
N GLY A 109 -13.64 -4.81 22.37
CA GLY A 109 -13.05 -3.48 22.19
C GLY A 109 -14.01 -2.48 21.52
N ASP A 110 -13.80 -1.19 21.80
CA ASP A 110 -14.65 -0.09 21.28
C ASP A 110 -14.34 0.27 19.80
N LEU A 111 -13.17 -0.16 19.28
CA LEU A 111 -12.69 0.26 17.96
C LEU A 111 -13.65 -0.10 16.83
N MET A 112 -14.34 -1.24 16.92
CA MET A 112 -15.36 -1.62 15.94
C MET A 112 -16.47 -0.58 15.80
N PHE A 113 -16.88 0.06 16.91
CA PHE A 113 -17.88 1.12 16.89
C PHE A 113 -17.33 2.46 16.40
N VAL A 114 -16.09 2.78 16.77
CA VAL A 114 -15.39 3.98 16.26
C VAL A 114 -15.26 3.91 14.74
N ASN A 115 -14.83 2.77 14.20
CA ASN A 115 -14.70 2.58 12.75
C ASN A 115 -16.06 2.64 12.06
N ALA A 116 -17.08 1.98 12.59
CA ALA A 116 -18.46 2.04 12.06
C ALA A 116 -19.02 3.47 12.02
N GLU A 117 -18.73 4.29 13.05
CA GLU A 117 -19.11 5.70 13.05
C GLU A 117 -18.37 6.54 12.01
N ILE A 118 -17.09 6.21 11.73
CA ILE A 118 -16.30 6.87 10.66
C ILE A 118 -16.81 6.48 9.29
N GLU A 119 -17.08 5.20 9.04
CA GLU A 119 -17.67 4.72 7.78
C GLU A 119 -18.97 5.46 7.46
N ARG A 120 -19.84 5.65 8.45
CA ARG A 120 -21.08 6.44 8.27
C ARG A 120 -20.86 7.92 8.00
N LYS A 121 -19.74 8.49 8.41
CA LYS A 121 -19.34 9.87 8.05
C LYS A 121 -18.76 9.95 6.63
N ALA A 122 -18.28 8.84 6.10
CA ALA A 122 -17.70 8.76 4.76
C ALA A 122 -18.74 8.52 3.65
N PHE A 123 -19.96 8.13 4.00
CA PHE A 123 -20.98 7.71 3.03
C PHE A 123 -22.36 8.26 3.38
N SER A 124 -23.13 8.60 2.33
CA SER A 124 -24.57 8.85 2.35
C SER A 124 -25.17 8.50 0.99
N PRO A 125 -26.42 8.05 0.91
CA PRO A 125 -27.14 7.91 -0.36
C PRO A 125 -27.13 9.18 -1.23
N ASP A 126 -27.00 10.36 -0.61
CA ASP A 126 -27.00 11.65 -1.31
C ASP A 126 -25.80 11.85 -2.25
N ILE A 127 -24.72 11.08 -2.07
CA ILE A 127 -23.51 11.15 -2.92
C ILE A 127 -23.34 9.95 -3.85
N MET A 128 -24.35 9.08 -3.98
CA MET A 128 -24.24 7.86 -4.80
C MET A 128 -23.95 8.15 -6.26
N GLU A 129 -24.57 9.19 -6.83
CA GLU A 129 -24.33 9.58 -8.22
C GLU A 129 -22.89 10.04 -8.42
N GLU A 130 -22.35 10.81 -7.48
CA GLU A 130 -20.97 11.29 -7.52
C GLU A 130 -19.97 10.13 -7.35
N LEU A 131 -20.25 9.15 -6.49
CA LEU A 131 -19.41 7.96 -6.33
C LEU A 131 -19.34 7.12 -7.62
N GLN A 132 -20.47 6.99 -8.33
CA GLN A 132 -20.49 6.32 -9.63
C GLN A 132 -19.64 7.08 -10.67
N GLN A 133 -19.79 8.41 -10.74
CA GLN A 133 -18.99 9.24 -11.63
C GLN A 133 -17.50 9.21 -11.27
N GLU A 134 -17.15 9.18 -9.98
CA GLU A 134 -15.76 9.02 -9.51
C GLU A 134 -15.17 7.69 -10.00
N ASN A 135 -15.91 6.59 -9.85
CA ASN A 135 -15.48 5.27 -10.33
C ASN A 135 -15.27 5.24 -11.85
N GLU A 136 -16.14 5.89 -12.62
CA GLU A 136 -15.99 5.99 -14.07
C GLU A 136 -14.73 6.79 -14.46
N LEU A 137 -14.45 7.90 -13.77
CA LEU A 137 -13.28 8.74 -14.04
C LEU A 137 -11.97 8.03 -13.65
N THR A 138 -11.92 7.35 -12.51
CA THR A 138 -10.75 6.57 -12.09
C THR A 138 -10.51 5.41 -13.04
N GLN A 139 -11.57 4.75 -13.51
CA GLN A 139 -11.45 3.69 -14.52
C GLN A 139 -10.97 4.25 -15.88
N GLN A 140 -11.40 5.46 -16.28
CA GLN A 140 -10.89 6.12 -17.49
C GLN A 140 -9.38 6.39 -17.40
N TYR A 141 -8.90 6.86 -16.24
CA TYR A 141 -7.48 7.05 -15.99
C TYR A 141 -6.71 5.72 -16.07
N GLY A 142 -7.18 4.68 -15.40
CA GLY A 142 -6.55 3.35 -15.44
C GLY A 142 -6.48 2.77 -16.86
N LYS A 143 -7.59 2.89 -17.63
CA LYS A 143 -7.64 2.46 -19.05
C LYS A 143 -6.67 3.27 -19.92
N LEU A 144 -6.54 4.57 -19.70
CA LEU A 144 -5.59 5.41 -20.43
C LEU A 144 -4.16 4.92 -20.19
N LEU A 145 -3.74 4.72 -18.94
CA LEU A 145 -2.40 4.21 -18.64
C LEU A 145 -2.16 2.80 -19.22
N ALA A 146 -3.14 1.91 -19.11
CA ALA A 146 -3.06 0.55 -19.65
C ALA A 146 -2.97 0.51 -21.18
N SER A 147 -3.49 1.53 -21.86
CA SER A 147 -3.43 1.64 -23.32
C SER A 147 -2.08 2.13 -23.86
N ALA A 148 -1.11 2.45 -22.99
CA ALA A 148 0.17 3.00 -23.39
C ALA A 148 0.92 2.07 -24.35
N GLN A 149 1.27 2.61 -25.50
CA GLN A 149 2.11 1.98 -26.53
C GLN A 149 3.25 2.95 -26.86
N ILE A 150 4.41 2.73 -26.27
CA ILE A 150 5.55 3.63 -26.34
C ILE A 150 6.57 3.05 -27.31
N PRO A 151 6.80 3.68 -28.48
CA PRO A 151 7.86 3.27 -29.40
C PRO A 151 9.24 3.52 -28.78
N PHE A 152 10.06 2.48 -28.72
CA PHE A 152 11.43 2.60 -28.22
C PHE A 152 12.32 1.50 -28.85
N GLU A 153 13.49 1.87 -29.41
CA GLU A 153 14.48 0.96 -29.99
C GLU A 153 13.90 -0.09 -30.97
N GLY A 154 12.95 0.31 -31.79
CA GLY A 154 12.32 -0.59 -32.79
C GLY A 154 11.23 -1.52 -32.22
N GLY A 155 10.96 -1.47 -30.92
CA GLY A 155 9.84 -2.14 -30.26
C GLY A 155 8.73 -1.17 -29.86
N VAL A 156 7.65 -1.72 -29.29
CA VAL A 156 6.56 -0.97 -28.67
C VAL A 156 6.34 -1.53 -27.27
N TYR A 157 6.32 -0.67 -26.26
CA TYR A 157 6.32 -1.06 -24.85
C TYR A 157 5.18 -0.39 -24.08
N THR A 158 4.67 -1.07 -23.09
CA THR A 158 3.83 -0.45 -22.06
C THR A 158 4.70 0.38 -21.10
N LEU A 159 4.07 1.19 -20.25
CA LEU A 159 4.76 1.94 -19.18
C LEU A 159 5.62 1.03 -18.28
N SER A 160 5.10 -0.14 -17.91
CA SER A 160 5.82 -1.12 -17.08
C SER A 160 6.98 -1.77 -17.81
N GLN A 161 6.79 -2.16 -19.08
CA GLN A 161 7.82 -2.79 -19.89
C GLN A 161 8.99 -1.85 -20.23
N LEU A 162 8.76 -0.53 -20.17
CA LEU A 162 9.81 0.47 -20.37
C LEU A 162 10.72 0.64 -19.14
N SER A 163 10.28 0.21 -17.96
CA SER A 163 10.99 0.42 -16.69
C SER A 163 12.42 -0.11 -16.64
N PRO A 164 12.78 -1.29 -17.16
CA PRO A 164 14.16 -1.75 -17.17
C PRO A 164 15.10 -0.79 -17.91
N PHE A 165 14.67 -0.21 -19.03
CA PHE A 165 15.47 0.75 -19.81
C PHE A 165 15.68 2.08 -19.07
N LYS A 166 14.76 2.47 -18.20
CA LYS A 166 14.89 3.67 -17.36
C LYS A 166 15.91 3.51 -16.23
N ASN A 167 16.37 2.30 -15.97
CA ASN A 167 17.41 1.97 -15.00
C ASN A 167 18.70 1.45 -15.69
N ASP A 168 18.79 1.57 -17.00
CA ASP A 168 19.95 1.10 -17.77
C ASP A 168 21.24 1.84 -17.35
N PRO A 169 22.38 1.13 -17.18
CA PRO A 169 23.67 1.75 -16.92
C PRO A 169 24.13 2.72 -18.02
N ASP A 170 23.73 2.51 -19.28
CA ASP A 170 24.03 3.44 -20.37
C ASP A 170 23.21 4.73 -20.24
N ASP A 171 23.89 5.85 -20.06
CA ASP A 171 23.29 7.16 -19.84
C ASP A 171 22.38 7.61 -20.98
N ALA A 172 22.80 7.36 -22.23
CA ALA A 172 22.04 7.80 -23.40
C ALA A 172 20.76 6.98 -23.55
N ARG A 173 20.87 5.69 -23.34
CA ARG A 173 19.74 4.76 -23.40
C ARG A 173 18.74 5.02 -22.28
N ARG A 174 19.24 5.21 -21.05
CA ARG A 174 18.41 5.56 -19.89
C ARG A 174 17.65 6.88 -20.13
N LEU A 175 18.32 7.94 -20.57
CA LEU A 175 17.69 9.22 -20.88
C LEU A 175 16.67 9.09 -22.01
N ALA A 176 16.97 8.34 -23.06
CA ALA A 176 16.05 8.12 -24.16
C ALA A 176 14.76 7.41 -23.72
N ALA A 177 14.86 6.42 -22.83
CA ALA A 177 13.69 5.74 -22.27
C ALA A 177 12.82 6.69 -21.42
N TRP A 178 13.43 7.53 -20.58
CA TRP A 178 12.72 8.54 -19.82
C TRP A 178 12.06 9.60 -20.72
N LYS A 179 12.70 10.01 -21.81
CA LYS A 179 12.12 10.91 -22.82
C LYS A 179 10.93 10.28 -23.52
N ALA A 180 11.02 8.99 -23.87
CA ALA A 180 9.92 8.26 -24.52
C ALA A 180 8.68 8.18 -23.61
N GLU A 181 8.87 7.87 -22.32
CA GLU A 181 7.79 7.89 -21.32
C GLU A 181 7.21 9.30 -21.16
N GLY A 182 8.06 10.29 -20.96
CA GLY A 182 7.63 11.69 -20.79
C GLY A 182 6.87 12.22 -21.99
N GLN A 183 7.25 11.84 -23.21
CA GLN A 183 6.53 12.22 -24.42
C GLN A 183 5.12 11.60 -24.47
N TRP A 184 4.98 10.32 -24.09
CA TRP A 184 3.66 9.69 -24.01
C TRP A 184 2.73 10.44 -23.05
N TYR A 185 3.21 10.84 -21.87
CA TYR A 185 2.42 11.64 -20.93
C TYR A 185 2.07 13.03 -21.49
N LYS A 186 3.01 13.68 -22.18
CA LYS A 186 2.75 14.98 -22.84
C LYS A 186 1.67 14.85 -23.92
N ASP A 187 1.71 13.79 -24.73
CA ASP A 187 0.71 13.56 -25.78
C ASP A 187 -0.70 13.31 -25.20
N ASN A 188 -0.79 12.82 -23.97
CA ASN A 188 -2.04 12.53 -23.26
C ASN A 188 -2.38 13.57 -22.17
N GLN A 189 -1.59 14.62 -22.01
CA GLN A 189 -1.69 15.60 -20.92
C GLN A 189 -3.09 16.19 -20.79
N LYS A 190 -3.68 16.63 -21.91
CA LYS A 190 -5.03 17.20 -21.87
C LYS A 190 -6.06 16.25 -21.27
N GLN A 191 -6.01 14.95 -21.61
CA GLN A 191 -6.94 13.98 -21.10
C GLN A 191 -6.71 13.71 -19.60
N LEU A 192 -5.44 13.63 -19.17
CA LEU A 192 -5.06 13.50 -17.76
C LEU A 192 -5.55 14.70 -16.94
N ASP A 193 -5.34 15.92 -17.43
CA ASP A 193 -5.81 17.15 -16.78
C ASP A 193 -7.34 17.18 -16.69
N ASP A 194 -8.05 16.88 -17.77
CA ASP A 194 -9.52 16.87 -17.81
C ASP A 194 -10.13 15.84 -16.85
N ILE A 195 -9.51 14.65 -16.71
CA ILE A 195 -9.97 13.63 -15.74
C ILE A 195 -9.75 14.13 -14.32
N TYR A 196 -8.56 14.64 -14.00
CA TYR A 196 -8.25 15.05 -12.64
C TYR A 196 -9.05 16.30 -12.22
N ASP A 197 -9.27 17.23 -13.12
CA ASP A 197 -10.11 18.39 -12.88
C ASP A 197 -11.52 17.98 -12.47
N LYS A 198 -12.13 17.08 -13.24
CA LYS A 198 -13.45 16.51 -12.91
C LYS A 198 -13.44 15.79 -11.56
N LEU A 199 -12.43 14.97 -11.28
CA LEU A 199 -12.30 14.28 -10.01
C LEU A 199 -12.21 15.25 -8.83
N THR A 200 -11.42 16.32 -8.95
CA THR A 200 -11.25 17.30 -7.88
C THR A 200 -12.56 18.00 -7.53
N HIS A 201 -13.28 18.51 -8.56
CA HIS A 201 -14.55 19.18 -8.35
C HIS A 201 -15.65 18.21 -7.85
N LEU A 202 -15.65 16.98 -8.34
CA LEU A 202 -16.62 15.96 -7.93
C LEU A 202 -16.42 15.59 -6.45
N ARG A 203 -15.18 15.41 -6.02
CA ARG A 203 -14.81 15.12 -4.63
C ARG A 203 -15.13 16.27 -3.70
N ASP A 204 -14.84 17.50 -4.11
CA ASP A 204 -15.24 18.71 -3.37
C ASP A 204 -16.77 18.80 -3.21
N LYS A 205 -17.51 18.54 -4.30
CA LYS A 205 -18.99 18.46 -4.26
C LYS A 205 -19.50 17.40 -3.29
N MET A 206 -18.88 16.21 -3.26
CA MET A 206 -19.26 15.15 -2.30
C MET A 206 -19.01 15.61 -0.85
N GLY A 207 -17.86 16.21 -0.57
CA GLY A 207 -17.57 16.75 0.74
C GLY A 207 -18.60 17.78 1.21
N LYS A 208 -18.94 18.73 0.35
CA LYS A 208 -19.95 19.76 0.62
C LYS A 208 -21.35 19.20 0.81
N LYS A 209 -21.77 18.20 0.01
CA LYS A 209 -23.06 17.51 0.19
C LYS A 209 -23.18 16.81 1.55
N LEU A 210 -22.09 16.30 2.09
CA LEU A 210 -22.06 15.70 3.43
C LEU A 210 -21.86 16.72 4.57
N GLY A 211 -21.86 18.02 4.26
CA GLY A 211 -21.76 19.10 5.24
C GLY A 211 -20.35 19.46 5.66
N TYR A 212 -19.33 19.00 4.94
CA TYR A 212 -17.92 19.37 5.16
C TYR A 212 -17.56 20.62 4.35
N GLU A 213 -16.48 21.32 4.73
CA GLU A 213 -15.97 22.49 3.99
C GLU A 213 -15.50 22.12 2.59
N GLY A 214 -15.02 20.89 2.38
CA GLY A 214 -14.53 20.35 1.12
C GLY A 214 -14.14 18.88 1.26
N TYR A 215 -13.32 18.38 0.33
CA TYR A 215 -13.02 16.95 0.27
C TYR A 215 -12.07 16.46 1.38
N THR A 216 -11.16 17.30 1.90
CA THR A 216 -10.09 16.82 2.82
C THR A 216 -10.66 16.05 4.02
N THR A 217 -11.71 16.55 4.67
CA THR A 217 -12.35 15.87 5.80
C THR A 217 -12.99 14.55 5.37
N LEU A 218 -13.75 14.56 4.27
CA LEU A 218 -14.35 13.36 3.71
C LEU A 218 -13.29 12.33 3.32
N GLY A 219 -12.21 12.76 2.68
CA GLY A 219 -11.10 11.90 2.28
C GLY A 219 -10.43 11.21 3.47
N TYR A 220 -10.27 11.90 4.60
CA TYR A 220 -9.75 11.31 5.84
C TYR A 220 -10.69 10.24 6.40
N TYR A 221 -12.01 10.48 6.40
CA TYR A 221 -12.98 9.47 6.81
C TYR A 221 -13.01 8.28 5.85
N ARG A 222 -12.92 8.52 4.53
CA ARG A 222 -12.84 7.44 3.52
C ARG A 222 -11.57 6.58 3.67
N MET A 223 -10.50 7.14 4.21
CA MET A 223 -9.29 6.40 4.59
C MET A 223 -9.38 5.73 5.96
N GLY A 224 -10.54 5.78 6.65
CA GLY A 224 -10.72 5.17 7.96
C GLY A 224 -9.88 5.80 9.08
N ARG A 225 -9.40 7.03 8.91
CA ARG A 225 -8.52 7.68 9.89
C ARG A 225 -9.26 7.99 11.18
N ASN A 226 -8.86 7.33 12.27
CA ASN A 226 -9.54 7.35 13.55
C ASN A 226 -8.71 7.89 14.72
N CYS A 227 -7.42 8.15 14.54
CA CYS A 227 -6.52 8.53 15.64
C CYS A 227 -5.54 9.66 15.33
N TYR A 228 -5.59 10.22 14.13
CA TYR A 228 -4.79 11.38 13.76
C TYR A 228 -5.52 12.26 12.76
N THR A 229 -5.09 13.49 12.66
CA THR A 229 -5.73 14.56 11.91
C THR A 229 -4.78 15.16 10.88
N LYS A 230 -5.30 16.06 10.01
CA LYS A 230 -4.48 16.89 9.13
C LYS A 230 -3.35 17.61 9.89
N ALA A 231 -3.62 18.15 11.08
CA ALA A 231 -2.61 18.85 11.88
C ALA A 231 -1.45 17.93 12.32
N ASP A 232 -1.71 16.64 12.55
CA ASP A 232 -0.67 15.67 12.89
C ASP A 232 0.16 15.34 11.65
N VAL A 233 -0.47 15.20 10.48
CA VAL A 233 0.23 15.03 9.20
C VAL A 233 1.09 16.26 8.86
N GLU A 234 0.62 17.47 9.16
CA GLU A 234 1.42 18.70 8.99
C GLU A 234 2.68 18.72 9.87
N LYS A 235 2.59 18.23 11.13
CA LYS A 235 3.77 18.06 12.00
C LYS A 235 4.74 17.04 11.40
N PHE A 236 4.24 15.90 10.91
CA PHE A 236 5.05 14.89 10.24
C PHE A 236 5.77 15.48 9.03
N ARG A 237 5.05 16.20 8.15
CA ARG A 237 5.63 16.89 6.98
C ARG A 237 6.76 17.85 7.37
N ALA A 238 6.55 18.64 8.42
CA ALA A 238 7.57 19.58 8.92
C ALA A 238 8.83 18.83 9.41
N ALA A 239 8.66 17.72 10.11
CA ALA A 239 9.77 16.88 10.57
C ALA A 239 10.51 16.21 9.41
N VAL A 240 9.80 15.73 8.38
CA VAL A 240 10.41 15.19 7.16
C VAL A 240 11.29 16.22 6.46
N VAL A 241 10.79 17.44 6.25
CA VAL A 241 11.57 18.53 5.65
C VAL A 241 12.80 18.88 6.49
N LYS A 242 12.66 18.87 7.81
CA LYS A 242 13.73 19.27 8.73
C LYS A 242 14.86 18.25 8.86
N TYR A 243 14.52 16.96 8.93
CA TYR A 243 15.48 15.90 9.27
C TYR A 243 15.80 14.97 8.11
N LEU A 244 14.79 14.57 7.34
CA LEU A 244 14.94 13.52 6.35
C LEU A 244 15.37 14.07 4.98
N VAL A 245 14.84 15.23 4.56
CA VAL A 245 15.25 15.85 3.29
C VAL A 245 16.76 16.13 3.24
N PRO A 246 17.41 16.70 4.30
CA PRO A 246 18.87 16.87 4.29
C PRO A 246 19.65 15.55 4.24
N LEU A 247 19.14 14.48 4.87
CA LEU A 247 19.75 13.16 4.82
C LEU A 247 19.64 12.56 3.41
N ALA A 248 18.45 12.63 2.80
CA ALA A 248 18.23 12.19 1.43
C ALA A 248 19.10 12.97 0.42
N ASP A 249 19.23 14.28 0.59
CA ASP A 249 20.13 15.12 -0.21
C ASP A 249 21.59 14.62 -0.13
N SER A 250 22.06 14.24 1.08
CA SER A 250 23.39 13.68 1.26
C SER A 250 23.57 12.33 0.55
N ILE A 251 22.55 11.46 0.56
CA ILE A 251 22.56 10.18 -0.17
C ILE A 251 22.73 10.42 -1.67
N TYR A 252 21.99 11.36 -2.24
CA TYR A 252 22.10 11.68 -3.67
C TYR A 252 23.41 12.37 -4.03
N ARG A 253 24.04 13.13 -3.12
CA ARG A 253 25.39 13.67 -3.32
C ARG A 253 26.43 12.55 -3.41
N GLU A 254 26.37 11.58 -2.53
CA GLU A 254 27.28 10.43 -2.56
C GLU A 254 27.00 9.53 -3.78
N GLN A 255 25.74 9.38 -4.18
CA GLN A 255 25.38 8.69 -5.41
C GLN A 255 25.98 9.39 -6.64
N ALA A 256 25.87 10.71 -6.75
CA ALA A 256 26.47 11.49 -7.85
C ALA A 256 27.98 11.28 -7.93
N LYS A 257 28.70 11.31 -6.79
CA LYS A 257 30.14 11.05 -6.74
C LYS A 257 30.46 9.63 -7.22
N ARG A 258 29.71 8.62 -6.74
CA ARG A 258 29.90 7.21 -7.12
C ARG A 258 29.68 7.00 -8.62
N LEU A 259 28.67 7.67 -9.20
CA LEU A 259 28.37 7.62 -10.63
C LEU A 259 29.31 8.49 -11.47
N GLY A 260 30.14 9.36 -10.86
CA GLY A 260 30.96 10.35 -11.57
C GLY A 260 30.14 11.46 -12.25
N LYS A 261 28.98 11.77 -11.69
CA LYS A 261 28.02 12.77 -12.20
C LYS A 261 28.16 14.09 -11.45
N GLN A 262 27.79 15.16 -12.11
CA GLN A 262 27.64 16.46 -11.45
C GLN A 262 26.40 16.47 -10.57
N TYR A 263 26.51 17.00 -9.35
CA TYR A 263 25.38 17.20 -8.46
C TYR A 263 24.83 18.64 -8.58
N PRO A 264 23.49 18.84 -8.55
CA PRO A 264 22.45 17.84 -8.59
C PRO A 264 22.38 17.12 -9.95
N MET A 265 22.00 15.82 -9.90
CA MET A 265 21.94 14.98 -11.10
C MET A 265 20.70 15.29 -11.93
N SER A 266 20.78 15.00 -13.24
CA SER A 266 19.61 14.98 -14.13
C SER A 266 18.52 14.05 -13.57
N PHE A 267 17.26 14.35 -13.86
CA PHE A 267 16.13 13.51 -13.45
C PHE A 267 16.35 12.03 -13.78
N ALA A 268 16.80 11.75 -15.01
CA ALA A 268 17.02 10.36 -15.47
C ALA A 268 18.12 9.62 -14.70
N ASP A 269 19.11 10.33 -14.13
CA ASP A 269 20.24 9.72 -13.46
C ASP A 269 19.92 9.29 -12.01
N ASN A 270 18.87 9.84 -11.41
CA ASN A 270 18.55 9.56 -10.00
C ASN A 270 18.12 8.10 -9.75
N ALA A 271 17.61 7.40 -10.76
CA ALA A 271 17.19 6.01 -10.65
C ALA A 271 18.36 4.99 -10.60
N LEU A 272 19.56 5.38 -11.05
CA LEU A 272 20.73 4.50 -11.08
C LEU A 272 21.60 4.71 -9.86
N MET A 273 21.72 3.70 -8.99
CA MET A 273 22.53 3.81 -7.77
C MET A 273 24.00 3.40 -7.97
N PHE A 274 24.29 2.49 -8.91
CA PHE A 274 25.62 1.94 -9.15
C PHE A 274 25.93 1.90 -10.65
N ARG A 275 27.18 2.19 -11.04
CA ARG A 275 27.61 2.16 -12.46
C ARG A 275 27.43 0.82 -13.14
N SER A 276 27.64 -0.26 -12.41
CA SER A 276 27.48 -1.63 -12.90
C SER A 276 26.02 -2.11 -12.88
N GLY A 277 25.06 -1.22 -12.59
CA GLY A 277 23.64 -1.52 -12.45
C GLY A 277 23.19 -1.71 -11.01
N ASN A 278 21.91 -1.54 -10.76
CA ASN A 278 21.27 -1.77 -9.47
C ASN A 278 21.32 -3.27 -9.10
N PRO A 279 21.18 -3.66 -7.81
CA PRO A 279 21.22 -5.05 -7.40
C PRO A 279 20.13 -5.88 -8.07
N ALA A 280 20.46 -7.11 -8.43
CA ALA A 280 19.54 -8.09 -8.99
C ALA A 280 19.58 -9.38 -8.17
N PRO A 281 18.44 -10.10 -8.05
CA PRO A 281 18.42 -11.39 -7.36
C PRO A 281 19.28 -12.42 -8.09
N CYS A 282 19.77 -13.40 -7.35
CA CYS A 282 20.46 -14.55 -7.92
C CYS A 282 19.51 -15.76 -7.99
N GLY A 283 19.27 -16.25 -9.19
CA GLY A 283 18.38 -17.38 -9.44
C GLY A 283 17.01 -16.98 -9.99
N ASP A 284 16.20 -17.99 -10.21
CA ASP A 284 14.82 -17.85 -10.69
C ASP A 284 13.81 -17.79 -9.53
N ALA A 285 12.53 -17.80 -9.87
CA ALA A 285 11.45 -17.74 -8.88
C ALA A 285 11.53 -18.89 -7.86
N ASP A 286 11.87 -20.10 -8.28
CA ASP A 286 11.98 -21.25 -7.38
C ASP A 286 13.15 -21.07 -6.40
N ALA A 287 14.27 -20.53 -6.84
CA ALA A 287 15.41 -20.20 -5.98
C ALA A 287 15.05 -19.11 -4.97
N ILE A 288 14.33 -18.07 -5.38
CA ILE A 288 13.85 -16.99 -4.50
C ILE A 288 12.90 -17.56 -3.44
N LEU A 289 11.93 -18.39 -3.82
CA LEU A 289 10.99 -19.02 -2.87
C LEU A 289 11.69 -19.99 -1.91
N ALA A 290 12.67 -20.77 -2.39
CA ALA A 290 13.47 -21.65 -1.54
C ALA A 290 14.29 -20.87 -0.51
N GLN A 291 14.87 -19.74 -0.92
CA GLN A 291 15.58 -18.85 0.00
C GLN A 291 14.61 -18.15 0.97
N GLY A 292 13.42 -17.77 0.52
CA GLY A 292 12.34 -17.28 1.38
C GLY A 292 11.94 -18.30 2.44
N LYS A 293 11.76 -19.56 2.05
CA LYS A 293 11.49 -20.65 2.99
C LYS A 293 12.57 -20.75 4.07
N LYS A 294 13.84 -20.77 3.67
CA LYS A 294 14.96 -20.80 4.61
C LYS A 294 14.93 -19.60 5.57
N PHE A 295 14.71 -18.41 5.05
CA PHE A 295 14.60 -17.19 5.86
C PHE A 295 13.51 -17.32 6.93
N TYR A 296 12.29 -17.70 6.56
CA TYR A 296 11.18 -17.79 7.50
C TYR A 296 11.34 -18.95 8.52
N GLU A 297 11.93 -20.06 8.12
CA GLU A 297 12.24 -21.17 9.03
C GLU A 297 13.31 -20.81 10.07
N GLU A 298 14.30 -20.01 9.69
CA GLU A 298 15.40 -19.59 10.57
C GLU A 298 15.08 -18.32 11.38
N LEU A 299 14.09 -17.51 10.96
CA LEU A 299 13.69 -16.30 11.66
C LEU A 299 13.00 -16.62 13.00
N SER A 300 11.95 -17.45 12.97
CA SER A 300 11.27 -17.95 14.17
C SER A 300 10.46 -19.22 13.88
N PRO A 301 10.11 -20.02 14.92
CA PRO A 301 9.21 -21.17 14.74
C PRO A 301 7.87 -20.79 14.13
N GLU A 302 7.30 -19.64 14.52
CA GLU A 302 5.99 -19.18 14.03
C GLU A 302 6.04 -18.82 12.55
N THR A 303 7.09 -18.13 12.10
CA THR A 303 7.27 -17.76 10.69
C THR A 303 7.55 -18.98 9.82
N GLY A 304 8.29 -19.98 10.34
CA GLY A 304 8.53 -21.24 9.65
C GLY A 304 7.23 -22.03 9.42
N VAL A 305 6.39 -22.17 10.44
CA VAL A 305 5.07 -22.82 10.31
C VAL A 305 4.19 -22.08 9.30
N PHE A 306 4.15 -20.76 9.39
CA PHE A 306 3.39 -19.91 8.48
C PHE A 306 3.81 -20.12 7.02
N PHE A 307 5.10 -19.94 6.71
CA PHE A 307 5.56 -19.96 5.32
C PHE A 307 5.49 -21.37 4.70
N ASN A 308 5.74 -22.42 5.49
CA ASN A 308 5.49 -23.80 5.07
C ASN A 308 4.00 -24.03 4.76
N THR A 309 3.08 -23.49 5.58
CA THR A 309 1.64 -23.55 5.30
C THR A 309 1.30 -22.89 3.96
N MET A 310 1.92 -21.75 3.64
CA MET A 310 1.73 -21.06 2.36
C MET A 310 2.16 -21.94 1.18
N LEU A 311 3.35 -22.51 1.24
CA LEU A 311 3.91 -23.35 0.17
C LEU A 311 3.13 -24.67 0.00
N ASP A 312 2.87 -25.38 1.09
CA ASP A 312 2.23 -26.70 1.08
C ASP A 312 0.77 -26.63 0.57
N ASN A 313 0.11 -25.50 0.77
CA ASN A 313 -1.28 -25.30 0.38
C ASN A 313 -1.45 -24.42 -0.89
N GLU A 314 -0.39 -24.17 -1.65
CA GLU A 314 -0.45 -23.43 -2.90
C GLU A 314 -1.06 -22.02 -2.72
N LEU A 315 -0.70 -21.33 -1.62
CA LEU A 315 -1.25 -20.03 -1.26
C LEU A 315 -0.44 -18.84 -1.82
N LEU A 316 0.42 -19.11 -2.80
CA LEU A 316 1.19 -18.11 -3.55
C LEU A 316 1.07 -18.38 -5.04
N ASP A 317 0.70 -17.35 -5.80
CA ASP A 317 0.81 -17.34 -7.26
C ASP A 317 1.70 -16.16 -7.66
N VAL A 318 2.97 -16.44 -7.93
CA VAL A 318 4.00 -15.40 -8.10
C VAL A 318 4.55 -15.29 -9.53
N LEU A 319 4.34 -16.30 -10.38
CA LEU A 319 4.89 -16.29 -11.73
C LEU A 319 4.10 -15.36 -12.66
N SER A 320 4.80 -14.57 -13.46
CA SER A 320 4.16 -13.78 -14.52
C SER A 320 3.81 -14.69 -15.69
N THR A 321 2.53 -14.79 -16.03
CA THR A 321 2.01 -15.62 -17.11
C THR A 321 1.10 -14.82 -18.05
N PRO A 322 0.98 -15.23 -19.35
CA PRO A 322 0.05 -14.57 -20.25
C PRO A 322 -1.39 -14.65 -19.77
N GLY A 323 -2.07 -13.52 -19.70
CA GLY A 323 -3.46 -13.42 -19.22
C GLY A 323 -3.59 -13.15 -17.74
N LYS A 324 -2.50 -13.13 -16.97
CA LYS A 324 -2.49 -12.78 -15.56
C LYS A 324 -2.63 -11.26 -15.38
N ALA A 325 -3.39 -10.82 -14.38
CA ALA A 325 -3.52 -9.41 -14.04
C ALA A 325 -2.18 -8.81 -13.58
N ALA A 326 -1.95 -7.52 -13.84
CA ALA A 326 -0.75 -6.83 -13.38
C ALA A 326 -0.85 -6.47 -11.89
N GLY A 327 0.32 -6.32 -11.25
CA GLY A 327 0.44 -5.92 -9.84
C GLY A 327 0.72 -7.08 -8.90
N GLY A 328 0.57 -6.83 -7.61
CA GLY A 328 0.71 -7.79 -6.52
C GLY A 328 -0.20 -7.39 -5.37
N TYR A 329 -0.60 -8.35 -4.55
CA TYR A 329 -1.38 -8.11 -3.34
C TYR A 329 -1.35 -9.33 -2.40
N CYS A 330 -1.63 -9.08 -1.13
CA CYS A 330 -1.98 -10.09 -0.14
C CYS A 330 -3.46 -9.96 0.22
N THR A 331 -4.18 -11.08 0.33
CA THR A 331 -5.58 -11.13 0.76
C THR A 331 -5.83 -12.30 1.72
N SER A 332 -7.04 -12.41 2.28
CA SER A 332 -7.40 -13.46 3.23
C SER A 332 -8.55 -14.32 2.71
N LEU A 333 -8.43 -15.62 2.90
CA LEU A 333 -9.47 -16.62 2.66
C LEU A 333 -10.05 -17.03 4.01
N TRP A 334 -11.07 -16.32 4.47
CA TRP A 334 -11.54 -16.33 5.86
C TRP A 334 -12.07 -17.68 6.33
N ASP A 335 -12.81 -18.42 5.48
CA ASP A 335 -13.32 -19.76 5.83
C ASP A 335 -12.20 -20.76 6.08
N TYR A 336 -11.04 -20.55 5.44
CA TYR A 336 -9.86 -21.41 5.55
C TYR A 336 -8.82 -20.88 6.54
N GLN A 337 -9.02 -19.68 7.07
CA GLN A 337 -8.10 -19.00 8.00
C GLN A 337 -6.66 -18.89 7.46
N VAL A 338 -6.51 -18.64 6.17
CA VAL A 338 -5.22 -18.50 5.49
C VAL A 338 -5.18 -17.26 4.62
N PRO A 339 -4.01 -16.62 4.49
CA PRO A 339 -3.78 -15.58 3.49
C PRO A 339 -3.47 -16.20 2.13
N PHE A 340 -3.53 -15.37 1.08
CA PHE A 340 -3.10 -15.68 -0.28
C PHE A 340 -2.27 -14.52 -0.84
N ILE A 341 -1.13 -14.83 -1.50
CA ILE A 341 -0.25 -13.87 -2.14
C ILE A 341 -0.32 -14.02 -3.65
N PHE A 342 -0.61 -12.93 -4.33
CA PHE A 342 -0.57 -12.79 -5.78
C PHE A 342 0.55 -11.84 -6.18
N ALA A 343 1.38 -12.21 -7.18
CA ALA A 343 2.46 -11.38 -7.67
C ALA A 343 2.82 -11.68 -9.12
N ASN A 344 3.76 -10.93 -9.68
CA ASN A 344 4.27 -11.08 -11.04
C ASN A 344 5.79 -10.95 -11.08
N PHE A 345 6.51 -12.03 -10.80
CA PHE A 345 7.97 -12.04 -10.82
C PHE A 345 8.51 -11.74 -12.22
N ASN A 346 9.53 -10.90 -12.28
CA ASN A 346 10.12 -10.40 -13.52
C ASN A 346 11.68 -10.39 -13.54
N GLY A 347 12.33 -11.00 -12.54
CA GLY A 347 13.79 -11.09 -12.44
C GLY A 347 14.46 -9.86 -11.83
N THR A 348 13.71 -8.95 -11.23
CA THR A 348 14.25 -7.76 -10.57
C THR A 348 14.30 -7.91 -9.05
N GLN A 349 14.97 -6.97 -8.36
CA GLN A 349 14.96 -6.86 -6.90
C GLN A 349 13.56 -6.95 -6.31
N HIS A 350 12.55 -6.45 -7.03
CA HIS A 350 11.16 -6.46 -6.61
C HIS A 350 10.61 -7.87 -6.32
N ASP A 351 11.10 -8.90 -6.99
CA ASP A 351 10.66 -10.28 -6.72
C ASP A 351 11.02 -10.72 -5.29
N VAL A 352 12.18 -10.29 -4.78
CA VAL A 352 12.58 -10.55 -3.39
C VAL A 352 11.77 -9.69 -2.43
N GLU A 353 11.51 -8.43 -2.78
CA GLU A 353 10.66 -7.53 -2.00
C GLU A 353 9.24 -8.12 -1.86
N VAL A 354 8.66 -8.69 -2.91
CA VAL A 354 7.37 -9.40 -2.81
C VAL A 354 7.41 -10.53 -1.77
N VAL A 355 8.45 -11.37 -1.77
CA VAL A 355 8.57 -12.49 -0.80
C VAL A 355 8.70 -12.00 0.64
N THR A 356 9.26 -10.81 0.85
CA THR A 356 9.43 -10.24 2.18
C THR A 356 8.27 -9.31 2.55
N HIS A 357 7.81 -8.47 1.64
CA HIS A 357 6.74 -7.51 1.83
C HIS A 357 5.36 -8.18 1.95
N GLU A 358 4.92 -8.84 0.89
CA GLU A 358 3.59 -9.49 0.87
C GLU A 358 3.49 -10.60 1.92
N ALA A 359 4.57 -11.33 2.16
CA ALA A 359 4.58 -12.31 3.23
C ALA A 359 4.62 -11.68 4.63
N GLY A 360 5.06 -10.44 4.78
CA GLY A 360 4.89 -9.65 6.01
C GLY A 360 3.42 -9.40 6.32
N HIS A 361 2.64 -8.97 5.34
CA HIS A 361 1.19 -8.87 5.44
C HIS A 361 0.54 -10.22 5.75
N ALA A 362 0.90 -11.24 4.97
CA ALA A 362 0.35 -12.58 5.13
C ALA A 362 0.65 -13.17 6.52
N PHE A 363 1.85 -12.98 7.05
CA PHE A 363 2.22 -13.41 8.40
C PHE A 363 1.39 -12.71 9.49
N ALA A 364 1.16 -11.41 9.34
CA ALA A 364 0.31 -10.67 10.28
C ALA A 364 -1.13 -11.17 10.27
N ALA A 365 -1.71 -11.38 9.08
CA ALA A 365 -3.04 -11.96 8.92
C ALA A 365 -3.12 -13.39 9.49
N TYR A 366 -2.14 -14.23 9.18
CA TYR A 366 -2.07 -15.60 9.69
C TYR A 366 -1.96 -15.65 11.21
N THR A 367 -1.16 -14.76 11.80
CA THR A 367 -1.00 -14.65 13.26
C THR A 367 -2.31 -14.28 13.97
N ASN A 368 -3.14 -13.46 13.33
CA ASN A 368 -4.38 -12.92 13.90
C ASN A 368 -5.66 -13.61 13.37
N ARG A 369 -5.57 -14.69 12.59
CA ARG A 369 -6.67 -15.33 11.87
C ARG A 369 -7.87 -15.77 12.72
N ASP A 370 -7.63 -15.97 14.03
CA ASP A 370 -8.66 -16.43 14.98
C ASP A 370 -9.39 -15.28 15.69
N ARG A 371 -9.06 -14.01 15.34
CA ARG A 371 -9.68 -12.86 16.00
C ARG A 371 -11.17 -12.74 15.72
N VAL A 372 -11.86 -12.23 16.73
CA VAL A 372 -13.28 -11.85 16.66
C VAL A 372 -13.39 -10.43 17.21
N PRO A 373 -14.00 -9.51 16.50
CA PRO A 373 -14.50 -9.64 15.11
C PRO A 373 -13.35 -9.82 14.09
N TYR A 374 -13.64 -10.51 12.97
CA TYR A 374 -12.62 -10.78 11.95
C TYR A 374 -12.07 -9.50 11.29
N SER A 375 -12.84 -8.41 11.31
CA SER A 375 -12.38 -7.09 10.89
C SER A 375 -11.17 -6.58 11.68
N THR A 376 -10.90 -7.13 12.89
CA THR A 376 -9.73 -6.80 13.70
C THR A 376 -8.50 -7.67 13.42
N VAL A 377 -8.53 -8.53 12.41
CA VAL A 377 -7.35 -9.23 11.90
C VAL A 377 -6.37 -8.23 11.28
N TRP A 378 -6.88 -7.28 10.51
CA TRP A 378 -6.11 -6.23 9.88
C TRP A 378 -6.21 -4.93 10.68
N PRO A 379 -5.10 -4.24 10.94
CA PRO A 379 -5.12 -2.87 11.44
C PRO A 379 -5.55 -1.87 10.34
N SER A 380 -5.50 -0.58 10.65
CA SER A 380 -5.63 0.49 9.65
C SER A 380 -4.57 0.39 8.55
N MET A 381 -4.78 1.08 7.43
CA MET A 381 -3.93 0.97 6.23
C MET A 381 -2.45 1.22 6.54
N GLU A 382 -2.13 2.31 7.24
CA GLU A 382 -0.78 2.60 7.70
C GLU A 382 -0.24 1.52 8.64
N GLY A 383 -1.09 0.93 9.46
CA GLY A 383 -0.74 -0.17 10.35
C GLY A 383 -0.41 -1.47 9.61
N CYS A 384 -1.09 -1.76 8.49
CA CYS A 384 -0.79 -2.91 7.64
C CYS A 384 0.60 -2.81 7.02
N GLU A 385 0.97 -1.64 6.52
CA GLU A 385 2.27 -1.43 5.85
C GLU A 385 3.46 -1.52 6.83
N VAL A 386 3.23 -1.31 8.13
CA VAL A 386 4.29 -1.57 9.13
C VAL A 386 4.73 -3.03 9.13
N HIS A 387 3.80 -3.98 8.95
CA HIS A 387 4.13 -5.41 8.94
C HIS A 387 5.02 -5.77 7.75
N SER A 388 4.64 -5.33 6.57
CA SER A 388 5.30 -5.64 5.32
C SER A 388 6.69 -5.00 5.21
N MET A 389 6.77 -3.67 5.37
CA MET A 389 8.03 -2.91 5.28
C MET A 389 9.04 -3.29 6.36
N SER A 390 8.58 -3.71 7.54
CA SER A 390 9.48 -4.19 8.60
C SER A 390 10.04 -5.57 8.29
N MET A 391 9.25 -6.47 7.72
CA MET A 391 9.70 -7.82 7.36
C MET A 391 10.83 -7.79 6.32
N GLU A 392 10.82 -6.80 5.41
CA GLU A 392 11.92 -6.57 4.47
C GLU A 392 13.27 -6.36 5.19
N PHE A 393 13.28 -5.59 6.28
CA PHE A 393 14.49 -5.39 7.09
C PHE A 393 14.86 -6.61 7.94
N PHE A 394 13.89 -7.36 8.44
CA PHE A 394 14.15 -8.62 9.14
C PHE A 394 14.81 -9.67 8.24
N ALA A 395 14.61 -9.60 6.92
CA ALA A 395 15.25 -10.49 5.95
C ALA A 395 16.73 -10.16 5.68
N TRP A 396 17.27 -9.03 6.10
CA TRP A 396 18.64 -8.60 5.82
C TRP A 396 19.74 -9.62 6.17
N PRO A 397 19.70 -10.35 7.29
CA PRO A 397 20.70 -11.39 7.58
C PRO A 397 20.76 -12.53 6.55
N TRP A 398 19.72 -12.69 5.75
CA TRP A 398 19.64 -13.72 4.68
C TRP A 398 19.80 -13.13 3.27
N ALA A 399 20.11 -11.84 3.16
CA ALA A 399 20.23 -11.14 1.87
C ALA A 399 21.24 -11.80 0.92
N GLU A 400 22.30 -12.42 1.44
CA GLU A 400 23.31 -13.12 0.63
C GLU A 400 22.69 -14.27 -0.19
N GLY A 401 21.72 -14.99 0.38
CA GLY A 401 21.03 -16.06 -0.31
C GLY A 401 20.14 -15.56 -1.46
N PHE A 402 19.63 -14.33 -1.36
CA PHE A 402 18.82 -13.72 -2.41
C PHE A 402 19.66 -13.00 -3.47
N PHE A 403 20.74 -12.31 -3.09
CA PHE A 403 21.46 -11.38 -3.95
C PHE A 403 22.92 -11.79 -4.24
N GLY A 404 23.46 -12.81 -3.57
CA GLY A 404 24.84 -13.30 -3.77
C GLY A 404 25.86 -12.16 -3.75
N LYS A 405 26.57 -11.96 -4.86
CA LYS A 405 27.57 -10.90 -5.02
C LYS A 405 27.01 -9.47 -4.88
N ASP A 406 25.73 -9.27 -5.13
CA ASP A 406 25.07 -7.96 -5.08
C ASP A 406 24.49 -7.63 -3.68
N THR A 407 24.71 -8.50 -2.69
CA THR A 407 24.19 -8.30 -1.31
C THR A 407 24.55 -6.94 -0.74
N ARG A 408 25.81 -6.50 -0.88
CA ARG A 408 26.24 -5.20 -0.36
C ARG A 408 25.55 -4.03 -1.06
N LYS A 409 25.31 -4.15 -2.37
CA LYS A 409 24.53 -3.17 -3.14
C LYS A 409 23.09 -3.13 -2.63
N PHE A 410 22.47 -4.30 -2.44
CA PHE A 410 21.09 -4.42 -1.97
C PHE A 410 20.92 -3.76 -0.59
N LEU A 411 21.72 -4.11 0.40
CA LEU A 411 21.57 -3.55 1.75
C LEU A 411 21.67 -2.03 1.76
N TYR A 412 22.62 -1.47 0.99
CA TYR A 412 22.75 -0.02 0.86
C TYR A 412 21.56 0.60 0.12
N SER A 413 21.18 0.06 -1.03
CA SER A 413 20.10 0.61 -1.85
C SER A 413 18.74 0.49 -1.17
N HIS A 414 18.49 -0.58 -0.43
CA HIS A 414 17.25 -0.78 0.30
C HIS A 414 17.08 0.28 1.40
N LEU A 415 18.09 0.51 2.25
CA LEU A 415 18.02 1.58 3.24
C LEU A 415 17.92 2.97 2.59
N ALA A 416 18.77 3.24 1.61
CA ALA A 416 18.75 4.51 0.90
C ALA A 416 17.37 4.76 0.23
N GLY A 417 16.79 3.71 -0.38
CA GLY A 417 15.45 3.74 -0.96
C GLY A 417 14.37 4.06 0.06
N ALA A 418 14.37 3.37 1.20
CA ALA A 418 13.44 3.61 2.30
C ALA A 418 13.48 5.07 2.81
N LEU A 419 14.69 5.62 2.97
CA LEU A 419 14.89 7.00 3.42
C LEU A 419 14.49 8.04 2.37
N THR A 420 14.77 7.79 1.09
CA THR A 420 14.49 8.75 0.00
C THR A 420 13.05 8.68 -0.50
N PHE A 421 12.34 7.59 -0.23
CA PHE A 421 10.93 7.42 -0.53
C PHE A 421 10.03 8.36 0.30
N ILE A 422 10.30 8.51 1.61
CA ILE A 422 9.44 9.27 2.53
C ILE A 422 9.28 10.73 2.10
N PRO A 423 10.32 11.50 1.70
CA PRO A 423 10.14 12.84 1.16
C PRO A 423 9.21 12.90 -0.05
N TYR A 424 9.34 11.96 -1.00
CA TYR A 424 8.48 11.89 -2.16
C TYR A 424 7.02 11.59 -1.77
N GLY A 425 6.77 10.58 -0.95
CA GLY A 425 5.42 10.24 -0.52
C GLY A 425 4.75 11.34 0.30
N THR A 426 5.52 12.03 1.13
CA THR A 426 5.08 13.20 1.89
C THR A 426 4.72 14.37 0.97
N MET A 427 5.49 14.57 -0.09
CA MET A 427 5.19 15.56 -1.14
C MET A 427 3.89 15.24 -1.88
N VAL A 428 3.64 13.97 -2.20
CA VAL A 428 2.39 13.51 -2.83
C VAL A 428 1.18 13.87 -1.96
N ASP A 429 1.26 13.64 -0.66
CA ASP A 429 0.21 14.01 0.28
C ASP A 429 0.02 15.54 0.38
N HIS A 430 1.11 16.28 0.50
CA HIS A 430 1.05 17.75 0.57
C HIS A 430 0.42 18.36 -0.68
N PHE A 431 0.76 17.84 -1.85
CA PHE A 431 0.13 18.25 -3.11
C PHE A 431 -1.38 18.07 -3.09
N GLN A 432 -1.86 16.93 -2.60
CA GLN A 432 -3.29 16.64 -2.51
C GLN A 432 -4.00 17.61 -1.54
N HIS A 433 -3.39 17.94 -0.40
CA HIS A 433 -3.94 18.97 0.50
C HIS A 433 -4.08 20.32 -0.20
N ILE A 434 -3.05 20.78 -0.95
CA ILE A 434 -3.11 22.03 -1.70
C ILE A 434 -4.27 22.00 -2.70
N VAL A 435 -4.42 20.91 -3.44
CA VAL A 435 -5.45 20.80 -4.49
C VAL A 435 -6.85 20.74 -3.89
N TYR A 436 -7.09 19.95 -2.84
CA TYR A 436 -8.43 19.83 -2.24
C TYR A 436 -8.82 21.01 -1.35
N GLU A 437 -7.87 21.81 -0.90
CA GLU A 437 -8.14 23.10 -0.24
C GLU A 437 -8.43 24.23 -1.25
N LYS A 438 -7.99 24.07 -2.50
CA LYS A 438 -8.19 25.00 -3.59
C LYS A 438 -8.68 24.25 -4.84
N PRO A 439 -9.91 23.73 -4.82
CA PRO A 439 -10.41 22.83 -5.89
C PRO A 439 -10.47 23.52 -7.27
N ASP A 440 -10.53 24.83 -7.30
CA ASP A 440 -10.59 25.64 -8.53
C ASP A 440 -9.21 25.93 -9.18
N LEU A 441 -8.11 25.36 -8.65
CA LEU A 441 -6.80 25.48 -9.30
C LEU A 441 -6.86 24.95 -10.73
N THR A 442 -6.39 25.73 -11.67
CA THR A 442 -6.20 25.31 -13.06
C THR A 442 -5.13 24.21 -13.17
N PRO A 443 -5.10 23.41 -14.24
CA PRO A 443 -4.02 22.46 -14.48
C PRO A 443 -2.62 23.07 -14.36
N ALA A 444 -2.41 24.24 -14.96
CA ALA A 444 -1.13 24.94 -14.89
C ALA A 444 -0.72 25.34 -13.46
N GLU A 445 -1.68 25.76 -12.63
CA GLU A 445 -1.42 26.08 -11.21
C GLU A 445 -1.11 24.82 -10.40
N ARG A 446 -1.76 23.67 -10.71
CA ARG A 446 -1.42 22.38 -10.10
C ARG A 446 0.00 21.94 -10.48
N HIS A 447 0.40 22.07 -11.74
CA HIS A 447 1.78 21.79 -12.18
C HIS A 447 2.80 22.70 -11.49
N ALA A 448 2.49 23.98 -11.34
CA ALA A 448 3.34 24.94 -10.63
C ALA A 448 3.48 24.56 -9.14
N ALA A 449 2.38 24.20 -8.48
CA ALA A 449 2.39 23.74 -7.08
C ALA A 449 3.25 22.47 -6.91
N TRP A 450 3.13 21.49 -7.80
CA TRP A 450 3.98 20.31 -7.78
C TRP A 450 5.47 20.64 -7.94
N LYS A 451 5.78 21.55 -8.86
CA LYS A 451 7.17 21.99 -9.09
C LYS A 451 7.76 22.72 -7.88
N GLU A 452 6.96 23.53 -7.19
CA GLU A 452 7.36 24.18 -5.93
C GLU A 452 7.66 23.13 -4.85
N LEU A 453 6.79 22.14 -4.70
CA LEU A 453 6.97 21.06 -3.74
C LEU A 453 8.21 20.20 -4.03
N LEU A 454 8.54 19.95 -5.31
CA LEU A 454 9.79 19.29 -5.69
C LEU A 454 11.01 20.04 -5.14
N GLY A 455 11.01 21.36 -5.17
CA GLY A 455 12.08 22.17 -4.59
C GLY A 455 12.20 22.05 -3.08
N ILE A 456 11.11 21.77 -2.37
CA ILE A 456 11.07 21.62 -0.91
C ILE A 456 11.49 20.20 -0.50
N TYR A 457 10.90 19.17 -1.12
CA TYR A 457 11.03 17.78 -0.68
C TYR A 457 12.13 17.00 -1.40
N MET A 458 12.51 17.42 -2.62
CA MET A 458 13.47 16.73 -3.48
C MET A 458 14.49 17.69 -4.11
N PRO A 459 15.22 18.50 -3.31
CA PRO A 459 16.14 19.53 -3.83
C PRO A 459 17.31 18.97 -4.65
N TRP A 460 17.57 17.66 -4.57
CA TRP A 460 18.57 16.95 -5.38
C TRP A 460 18.13 16.70 -6.82
N MET A 461 16.86 16.94 -7.14
CA MET A 461 16.29 16.68 -8.46
C MET A 461 16.52 17.87 -9.39
N LYS A 462 17.38 17.68 -10.40
CA LYS A 462 17.58 18.70 -11.41
C LYS A 462 16.54 18.58 -12.53
N LEU A 463 15.70 19.57 -12.65
CA LEU A 463 14.74 19.73 -13.75
C LEU A 463 15.40 20.59 -14.86
N ASP A 464 16.17 19.95 -15.74
CA ASP A 464 17.02 20.63 -16.75
C ASP A 464 16.37 20.85 -18.11
N GLY A 465 15.10 20.47 -18.25
CA GLY A 465 14.36 20.59 -19.52
C GLY A 465 14.52 19.41 -20.48
N GLU A 466 15.43 18.46 -20.18
CA GLU A 466 15.67 17.29 -21.03
C GLU A 466 14.44 16.38 -21.16
N ILE A 467 13.59 16.34 -20.11
CA ILE A 467 12.32 15.60 -20.10
C ILE A 467 11.23 16.59 -19.73
N GLN A 468 10.54 17.12 -20.74
CA GLN A 468 9.55 18.21 -20.57
C GLN A 468 8.51 17.90 -19.51
N PHE A 469 7.88 16.74 -19.55
CA PHE A 469 6.85 16.29 -18.63
C PHE A 469 7.25 16.50 -17.15
N TYR A 470 8.46 16.10 -16.76
CA TYR A 470 8.93 16.30 -15.40
C TYR A 470 9.39 17.73 -15.13
N SER A 471 10.04 18.35 -16.11
CA SER A 471 10.59 19.71 -15.96
C SER A 471 9.52 20.79 -15.86
N GLU A 472 8.34 20.55 -16.43
CA GLU A 472 7.20 21.46 -16.38
C GLU A 472 6.30 21.24 -15.16
N GLY A 473 6.62 20.23 -14.32
CA GLY A 473 5.90 19.95 -13.07
C GLY A 473 4.69 19.05 -13.24
N GLU A 474 4.61 18.29 -14.32
CA GLU A 474 3.49 17.41 -14.64
C GLU A 474 3.64 16.01 -14.07
N GLY A 475 4.81 15.70 -13.50
CA GLY A 475 5.20 14.35 -13.04
C GLY A 475 4.27 13.69 -12.01
N TRP A 476 3.40 14.45 -11.34
CA TRP A 476 2.38 13.93 -10.44
C TRP A 476 1.33 13.08 -11.17
N GLN A 477 1.08 13.33 -12.45
CA GLN A 477 0.06 12.65 -13.25
C GLN A 477 0.33 11.15 -13.43
N ARG A 478 1.57 10.70 -13.26
CA ARG A 478 1.93 9.28 -13.27
C ARG A 478 1.58 8.55 -11.96
N GLN A 479 1.32 9.30 -10.87
CA GLN A 479 1.07 8.72 -9.55
C GLN A 479 -0.41 8.32 -9.43
N LYS A 480 -0.70 7.04 -9.64
CA LYS A 480 -2.06 6.48 -9.62
C LYS A 480 -2.87 6.89 -8.40
N HIS A 481 -2.26 6.83 -7.23
CA HIS A 481 -2.92 7.12 -5.96
C HIS A 481 -3.53 8.53 -5.89
N ILE A 482 -2.95 9.51 -6.61
CA ILE A 482 -3.52 10.86 -6.68
C ILE A 482 -4.90 10.85 -7.35
N TYR A 483 -5.08 10.00 -8.39
CA TYR A 483 -6.34 9.86 -9.10
C TYR A 483 -7.30 8.89 -8.41
N GLU A 484 -6.80 7.73 -7.97
CA GLU A 484 -7.61 6.57 -7.59
C GLU A 484 -7.87 6.48 -6.08
N SER A 485 -6.89 6.89 -5.24
CA SER A 485 -6.92 6.71 -3.78
C SER A 485 -6.38 7.93 -3.05
N PRO A 486 -7.10 9.06 -3.09
CA PRO A 486 -6.60 10.31 -2.51
C PRO A 486 -6.34 10.18 -1.00
N PHE A 487 -5.24 10.78 -0.57
CA PHE A 487 -4.69 10.76 0.78
C PHE A 487 -4.13 9.42 1.27
N TYR A 488 -4.14 8.35 0.47
CA TYR A 488 -3.57 7.06 0.88
C TYR A 488 -2.04 7.08 0.98
N TYR A 489 -1.37 7.82 0.10
CA TYR A 489 0.08 7.68 -0.09
C TYR A 489 0.92 8.02 1.15
N ILE A 490 0.42 8.84 2.05
CA ILE A 490 1.09 9.18 3.31
C ILE A 490 1.18 7.98 4.26
N ASP A 491 0.26 7.01 4.17
CA ASP A 491 0.22 5.84 5.04
C ASP A 491 1.49 4.99 4.87
N TYR A 492 2.00 4.88 3.65
CA TYR A 492 3.32 4.28 3.38
C TYR A 492 4.46 5.02 4.07
N CYS A 493 4.41 6.36 4.12
CA CYS A 493 5.46 7.17 4.76
C CYS A 493 5.46 7.01 6.28
N LEU A 494 4.27 6.95 6.89
CA LEU A 494 4.10 6.70 8.31
C LEU A 494 4.61 5.30 8.67
N ALA A 495 4.21 4.30 7.91
CA ALA A 495 4.64 2.92 8.08
C ALA A 495 6.15 2.74 7.86
N GLN A 496 6.71 3.36 6.82
CA GLN A 496 8.15 3.31 6.57
C GLN A 496 8.96 3.94 7.70
N THR A 497 8.45 5.02 8.29
CA THR A 497 9.09 5.64 9.46
C THR A 497 9.10 4.70 10.66
N VAL A 498 8.04 3.92 10.87
CA VAL A 498 7.97 2.90 11.94
C VAL A 498 8.88 1.72 11.62
N SER A 499 8.88 1.24 10.38
CA SER A 499 9.74 0.16 9.92
C SER A 499 11.23 0.49 10.09
N LEU A 500 11.62 1.74 9.88
CA LEU A 500 12.98 2.22 10.15
C LEU A 500 13.33 2.22 11.65
N GLN A 501 12.37 2.30 12.57
CA GLN A 501 12.64 2.07 14.00
C GLN A 501 12.99 0.61 14.26
N PHE A 502 12.28 -0.35 13.66
CA PHE A 502 12.65 -1.77 13.73
C PHE A 502 14.03 -2.02 13.12
N TRP A 503 14.32 -1.43 11.96
CA TRP A 503 15.65 -1.49 11.38
C TRP A 503 16.72 -0.97 12.33
N ALA A 504 16.52 0.16 13.00
CA ALA A 504 17.44 0.71 13.97
C ALA A 504 17.63 -0.18 15.22
N MET A 505 16.56 -0.86 15.66
CA MET A 505 16.65 -1.86 16.72
C MET A 505 17.43 -3.09 16.28
N LEU A 506 17.21 -3.56 15.03
CA LEU A 506 17.93 -4.69 14.43
C LEU A 506 19.45 -4.47 14.40
N GLN A 507 19.92 -3.22 14.21
CA GLN A 507 21.35 -2.90 14.24
C GLN A 507 21.96 -3.09 15.64
N LYS A 508 21.16 -3.14 16.69
CA LYS A 508 21.62 -3.26 18.09
C LYS A 508 21.39 -4.66 18.64
N ASP A 509 20.17 -5.17 18.53
CA ASP A 509 19.76 -6.46 19.07
C ASP A 509 18.57 -7.00 18.25
N ARG A 510 18.84 -8.02 17.45
CA ARG A 510 17.84 -8.66 16.58
C ARG A 510 16.73 -9.34 17.37
N ALA A 511 17.07 -9.99 18.49
CA ALA A 511 16.08 -10.72 19.28
C ALA A 511 15.09 -9.74 19.92
N ASN A 512 15.60 -8.64 20.49
CA ASN A 512 14.77 -7.56 21.03
C ASN A 512 13.90 -6.91 19.93
N ALA A 513 14.46 -6.62 18.75
CA ALA A 513 13.69 -6.07 17.64
C ALA A 513 12.52 -7.00 17.23
N TRP A 514 12.77 -8.32 17.20
CA TRP A 514 11.74 -9.31 16.90
C TRP A 514 10.65 -9.38 17.96
N GLU A 515 10.99 -9.29 19.24
CA GLU A 515 10.01 -9.22 20.33
C GLU A 515 9.08 -8.02 20.18
N HIS A 516 9.61 -6.84 19.88
CA HIS A 516 8.83 -5.62 19.62
C HIS A 516 7.95 -5.78 18.37
N TYR A 517 8.47 -6.37 17.29
CA TYR A 517 7.69 -6.64 16.07
C TYR A 517 6.54 -7.61 16.36
N MET A 518 6.78 -8.69 17.09
CA MET A 518 5.72 -9.63 17.48
C MET A 518 4.72 -9.02 18.46
N ALA A 519 5.16 -8.13 19.35
CA ALA A 519 4.26 -7.37 20.22
C ALA A 519 3.34 -6.43 19.40
N TYR A 520 3.84 -5.85 18.32
CA TYR A 520 3.03 -5.11 17.36
C TYR A 520 2.07 -6.03 16.58
N THR A 521 2.60 -7.08 15.97
CA THR A 521 1.87 -7.98 15.06
C THR A 521 0.73 -8.72 15.76
N ARG A 522 0.93 -9.21 16.99
CA ARG A 522 -0.10 -9.95 17.74
C ARG A 522 -1.29 -9.11 18.16
N GLN A 523 -1.23 -7.79 18.05
CA GLN A 523 -2.36 -6.91 18.34
C GLN A 523 -3.41 -6.92 17.21
N GLY A 524 -3.00 -7.24 15.95
CA GLY A 524 -3.87 -7.06 14.78
C GLY A 524 -4.43 -5.65 14.73
N GLY A 525 -5.69 -5.52 14.33
CA GLY A 525 -6.45 -4.27 14.33
C GLY A 525 -7.29 -4.05 15.59
N SER A 526 -6.84 -4.49 16.77
CA SER A 526 -7.62 -4.36 18.00
C SER A 526 -7.57 -2.96 18.63
N ARG A 527 -6.68 -2.10 18.16
CA ARG A 527 -6.46 -0.74 18.65
C ARG A 527 -6.20 0.21 17.49
N VAL A 528 -6.35 1.50 17.73
CA VAL A 528 -5.94 2.55 16.79
C VAL A 528 -4.42 2.53 16.60
N PHE A 529 -3.96 2.99 15.44
CA PHE A 529 -2.54 2.93 15.04
C PHE A 529 -1.56 3.43 16.10
N THR A 530 -1.82 4.60 16.67
CA THR A 530 -0.94 5.20 17.68
C THR A 530 -0.86 4.39 18.98
N GLU A 531 -1.93 3.66 19.35
CA GLU A 531 -1.92 2.76 20.50
C GLU A 531 -1.19 1.45 20.18
N LEU A 532 -1.32 0.91 18.97
CA LEU A 532 -0.57 -0.26 18.52
C LEU A 532 0.93 -0.03 18.67
N LEU A 533 1.41 1.14 18.21
CA LEU A 533 2.81 1.54 18.32
C LEU A 533 3.26 1.62 19.78
N LYS A 534 2.52 2.37 20.60
CA LYS A 534 2.81 2.55 22.02
C LYS A 534 2.90 1.22 22.76
N ASN A 535 1.95 0.31 22.52
CA ASN A 535 1.92 -1.01 23.16
C ASN A 535 3.09 -1.90 22.74
N ALA A 536 3.62 -1.68 21.55
CA ALA A 536 4.81 -2.35 21.03
C ALA A 536 6.13 -1.65 21.42
N GLY A 537 6.09 -0.57 22.18
CA GLY A 537 7.27 0.18 22.61
C GLY A 537 7.93 0.98 21.50
N LEU A 538 7.12 1.44 20.52
CA LEU A 538 7.56 2.25 19.38
C LEU A 538 7.12 3.70 19.55
N ASP A 539 7.93 4.61 19.01
CA ASP A 539 7.59 6.03 18.95
C ASP A 539 6.58 6.31 17.85
N SER A 540 5.69 7.26 18.08
CA SER A 540 4.75 7.72 17.06
C SER A 540 5.47 8.50 15.96
N PRO A 541 5.19 8.25 14.66
CA PRO A 541 5.77 9.03 13.57
C PRO A 541 5.36 10.51 13.60
N PHE A 542 4.30 10.86 14.33
CA PHE A 542 3.87 12.24 14.51
C PHE A 542 4.69 13.01 15.57
N GLU A 543 5.58 12.31 16.29
CA GLU A 543 6.51 12.92 17.23
C GLU A 543 7.84 13.23 16.52
N GLU A 544 8.29 14.49 16.60
CA GLU A 544 9.52 14.94 15.94
C GLU A 544 10.77 14.13 16.36
N SER A 545 10.81 13.63 17.59
CA SER A 545 11.87 12.80 18.14
C SER A 545 12.02 11.47 17.40
N CYS A 546 10.94 10.90 16.88
CA CYS A 546 10.95 9.65 16.13
C CYS A 546 11.79 9.78 14.86
N LEU A 547 11.43 10.70 13.96
CA LEU A 547 12.17 10.94 12.71
C LEU A 547 13.62 11.38 12.96
N ARG A 548 13.86 12.23 13.97
CA ARG A 548 15.21 12.63 14.33
C ARG A 548 16.06 11.42 14.71
N GLY A 549 15.60 10.55 15.59
CA GLY A 549 16.33 9.36 16.04
C GLY A 549 16.62 8.36 14.91
N VAL A 550 15.62 8.15 14.03
CA VAL A 550 15.77 7.33 12.83
C VAL A 550 16.86 7.91 11.90
N CYS A 551 16.80 9.22 11.61
CA CYS A 551 17.75 9.88 10.71
C CYS A 551 19.18 9.86 11.28
N GLU A 552 19.36 10.05 12.59
CA GLU A 552 20.67 9.98 13.25
C GLU A 552 21.28 8.59 13.13
N THR A 553 20.49 7.54 13.39
CA THR A 553 20.94 6.14 13.27
C THR A 553 21.26 5.78 11.81
N ALA A 554 20.38 6.17 10.89
CA ALA A 554 20.56 5.90 9.46
C ALA A 554 21.81 6.60 8.92
N LYS A 555 22.04 7.86 9.31
CA LYS A 555 23.25 8.60 8.91
C LYS A 555 24.52 7.91 9.40
N GLN A 556 24.58 7.49 10.67
CA GLN A 556 25.75 6.78 11.22
C GLN A 556 26.02 5.49 10.44
N TRP A 557 24.99 4.72 10.12
CA TRP A 557 25.14 3.49 9.36
C TRP A 557 25.62 3.77 7.93
N LEU A 558 25.01 4.73 7.21
CA LEU A 558 25.40 5.10 5.84
C LEU A 558 26.85 5.62 5.78
N ASP A 559 27.26 6.46 6.74
CA ASP A 559 28.61 7.01 6.81
C ASP A 559 29.69 5.91 7.09
N SER A 560 29.29 4.83 7.77
CA SER A 560 30.19 3.71 8.10
C SER A 560 30.14 2.56 7.10
N TYR A 561 29.17 2.55 6.17
CA TYR A 561 28.98 1.45 5.25
C TYR A 561 30.04 1.40 4.16
N ASP A 562 30.75 0.28 4.08
CA ASP A 562 31.84 0.11 3.12
C ASP A 562 31.30 -0.18 1.71
N LEU A 563 31.44 0.78 0.81
CA LEU A 563 31.15 0.65 -0.62
C LEU A 563 32.42 0.43 -1.48
N THR A 564 33.58 0.18 -0.88
CA THR A 564 34.84 -0.04 -1.61
C THR A 564 34.72 -1.25 -2.54
N GLY A 565 35.09 -1.06 -3.82
CA GLY A 565 35.01 -2.10 -4.84
C GLY A 565 33.61 -2.40 -5.38
N ILE A 566 32.62 -1.56 -5.04
CA ILE A 566 31.27 -1.61 -5.61
C ILE A 566 31.17 -0.47 -6.63
N GLU A 567 31.06 -0.83 -7.91
CA GLU A 567 30.91 0.11 -9.04
C GLU A 567 29.47 0.28 -9.46
#